data_23be663fe7aafee0b55dbf12ab2165ea
#
_entry.id   23be663fe7aafee0b55dbf12ab2165ea
#
_cell.length_a   1.000
_cell.length_b   1.000
_cell.length_c   1.000
_cell.angle_alpha   90.00
_cell.angle_beta   90.00
_cell.angle_gamma   90.00
#
_symmetry.space_group_name_H-M   'P 1'
#
loop_
_entity.id
_entity.type
_entity.pdbx_description
1 polymer ?
#
loop_
_entity_poly.entity_id
_entity_poly.type
_entity_poly.pdbx_seq_one_letter_code
_entity_poly.pdbx_strand_id
1 'polypeptide(L)'
;MNNWIKASIAAIALSAATFQAVAEEVVKVGMSGRYFPFTFVKQDQLQGFEVDMWDEIGKRNGYKVEYVTANFSGLFGLLETGRIDTISNQITMTDARKAKYLFADPYVVDGAQITVRKGNDSIKGVADLAGKTVAVNLGSNFEQLLRDYDKDGKINIKTYDTGIEHDVALGRSDAFVMDRLSALELIKKTGLPLQLAGEPFETIANAWPFVNNERGVKLQGEVNKALAEMRADGTVEQISIKWFGADITK
;
A
#
# COMPACT_ATOMS: atom_id res chain seq x y z
N MET A 1 80.32 21.59 -36.21
CA MET A 1 79.17 21.11 -36.98
C MET A 1 78.14 20.70 -35.97
N ASN A 2 77.08 21.50 -35.78
CA ASN A 2 76.12 21.42 -34.66
C ASN A 2 74.82 20.74 -35.12
N ASN A 3 74.53 19.65 -34.51
CA ASN A 3 73.21 19.01 -34.67
C ASN A 3 72.32 19.41 -33.51
N TRP A 4 71.33 20.21 -33.82
CA TRP A 4 70.22 20.55 -32.87
C TRP A 4 69.17 19.55 -32.94
N ILE A 5 68.99 18.74 -31.91
CA ILE A 5 67.86 17.85 -31.72
C ILE A 5 66.74 18.66 -31.09
N LYS A 6 65.66 18.89 -31.86
CA LYS A 6 64.40 19.45 -31.31
C LYS A 6 63.59 18.33 -30.67
N ALA A 7 63.53 18.34 -29.36
CA ALA A 7 62.60 17.47 -28.63
C ALA A 7 61.22 18.13 -28.62
N SER A 8 60.25 17.55 -29.33
CA SER A 8 58.84 17.92 -29.28
C SER A 8 58.20 17.20 -28.11
N ILE A 9 57.84 17.92 -27.05
CA ILE A 9 57.06 17.41 -25.93
C ILE A 9 55.58 17.45 -26.35
N ALA A 10 54.99 16.30 -26.67
CA ALA A 10 53.57 16.17 -26.86
C ALA A 10 52.90 16.06 -25.49
N ALA A 11 52.24 17.12 -25.05
CA ALA A 11 51.40 17.10 -23.87
C ALA A 11 50.09 16.35 -24.18
N ILE A 12 49.99 15.11 -23.74
CA ILE A 12 48.73 14.34 -23.75
C ILE A 12 47.91 14.85 -22.59
N ALA A 13 46.92 15.71 -22.85
CA ALA A 13 45.90 16.09 -21.89
C ALA A 13 44.96 14.86 -21.67
N LEU A 14 45.21 14.12 -20.61
CA LEU A 14 44.27 13.08 -20.13
C LEU A 14 43.08 13.82 -19.52
N SER A 15 42.00 13.97 -20.32
CA SER A 15 40.68 14.36 -19.80
C SER A 15 40.15 13.22 -18.94
N ALA A 16 40.42 13.29 -17.65
CA ALA A 16 39.75 12.44 -16.66
C ALA A 16 38.27 12.85 -16.63
N ALA A 17 37.40 12.14 -17.38
CA ALA A 17 35.97 12.20 -17.19
C ALA A 17 35.68 11.66 -15.78
N THR A 18 35.50 12.54 -14.82
CA THR A 18 34.99 12.20 -13.51
C THR A 18 33.53 11.72 -13.71
N PHE A 19 33.35 10.42 -13.80
CA PHE A 19 32.04 9.83 -13.58
C PHE A 19 31.68 10.15 -12.13
N GLN A 20 30.94 11.23 -11.91
CA GLN A 20 30.22 11.39 -10.67
C GLN A 20 29.19 10.27 -10.62
N ALA A 21 29.47 9.25 -9.81
CA ALA A 21 28.45 8.30 -9.42
C ALA A 21 27.35 9.12 -8.72
N VAL A 22 26.26 9.38 -9.43
CA VAL A 22 25.04 9.93 -8.81
C VAL A 22 24.61 8.87 -7.82
N ALA A 23 24.70 9.18 -6.53
CA ALA A 23 24.21 8.27 -5.49
C ALA A 23 22.73 8.02 -5.79
N GLU A 24 22.38 6.74 -5.91
CA GLU A 24 21.01 6.32 -6.14
C GLU A 24 20.12 6.86 -5.01
N GLU A 25 19.06 7.57 -5.36
CA GLU A 25 18.16 8.14 -4.37
C GLU A 25 17.42 7.02 -3.65
N VAL A 26 17.51 6.98 -2.32
CA VAL A 26 16.81 6.00 -1.49
C VAL A 26 15.42 6.49 -1.18
N VAL A 27 14.40 5.66 -1.47
CA VAL A 27 13.00 5.88 -1.09
C VAL A 27 12.57 4.77 -0.13
N LYS A 28 12.16 5.16 1.08
CA LYS A 28 11.72 4.24 2.13
C LYS A 28 10.20 4.08 2.10
N VAL A 29 9.75 2.88 1.82
CA VAL A 29 8.32 2.52 1.69
C VAL A 29 7.88 1.71 2.91
N GLY A 30 6.95 2.24 3.69
CA GLY A 30 6.39 1.58 4.86
C GLY A 30 5.25 0.63 4.51
N MET A 31 5.27 -0.59 5.06
CA MET A 31 4.26 -1.63 4.83
C MET A 31 4.02 -2.43 6.09
N SER A 32 2.83 -3.04 6.23
CA SER A 32 2.59 -3.97 7.34
C SER A 32 3.23 -5.35 7.11
N GLY A 33 3.37 -5.77 5.87
CA GLY A 33 3.80 -7.13 5.53
C GLY A 33 2.79 -8.22 5.97
N ARG A 34 1.53 -7.84 6.23
CA ARG A 34 0.46 -8.71 6.74
C ARG A 34 -0.89 -8.50 6.08
N TYR A 35 -0.91 -7.82 4.94
CA TYR A 35 -2.12 -7.45 4.21
C TYR A 35 -2.17 -8.13 2.84
N PHE A 36 -2.51 -9.43 2.85
CA PHE A 36 -2.59 -10.24 1.63
C PHE A 36 -3.75 -9.79 0.73
N PRO A 37 -3.57 -9.74 -0.61
CA PRO A 37 -2.35 -10.02 -1.37
C PRO A 37 -1.54 -8.76 -1.72
N PHE A 38 -1.82 -7.60 -1.11
CA PHE A 38 -1.18 -6.32 -1.43
C PHE A 38 0.24 -6.21 -0.89
N THR A 39 0.42 -6.53 0.39
CA THR A 39 1.75 -6.56 1.03
C THR A 39 1.76 -7.63 2.14
N PHE A 40 2.56 -8.66 1.99
CA PHE A 40 2.65 -9.76 2.96
C PHE A 40 4.01 -10.44 2.93
N VAL A 41 4.37 -11.05 4.05
CA VAL A 41 5.59 -11.87 4.17
C VAL A 41 5.23 -13.33 3.95
N LYS A 42 5.96 -14.00 3.04
CA LYS A 42 5.90 -15.44 2.82
C LYS A 42 7.31 -15.98 2.64
N GLN A 43 7.67 -17.02 3.40
CA GLN A 43 9.02 -17.61 3.39
C GLN A 43 10.11 -16.54 3.62
N ASP A 44 9.89 -15.68 4.63
CA ASP A 44 10.75 -14.56 5.03
C ASP A 44 10.98 -13.50 3.92
N GLN A 45 10.18 -13.53 2.85
CA GLN A 45 10.24 -12.55 1.77
C GLN A 45 8.99 -11.67 1.77
N LEU A 46 9.20 -10.36 1.80
CA LEU A 46 8.13 -9.37 1.57
C LEU A 46 7.75 -9.41 0.11
N GLN A 47 6.46 -9.54 -0.18
CA GLN A 47 5.92 -9.63 -1.53
C GLN A 47 4.48 -9.15 -1.57
N GLY A 48 3.93 -8.94 -2.76
CA GLY A 48 2.56 -8.53 -2.97
C GLY A 48 2.41 -7.56 -4.13
N PHE A 49 1.16 -7.23 -4.45
CA PHE A 49 0.83 -6.30 -5.51
C PHE A 49 1.57 -4.96 -5.35
N GLU A 50 1.54 -4.38 -4.16
CA GLU A 50 2.16 -3.09 -3.88
C GLU A 50 3.69 -3.15 -3.84
N VAL A 51 4.27 -4.31 -3.51
CA VAL A 51 5.73 -4.50 -3.61
C VAL A 51 6.15 -4.46 -5.08
N ASP A 52 5.48 -5.21 -5.96
CA ASP A 52 5.78 -5.20 -7.40
C ASP A 52 5.56 -3.81 -8.02
N MET A 53 4.52 -3.08 -7.57
CA MET A 53 4.28 -1.70 -8.01
C MET A 53 5.45 -0.78 -7.64
N TRP A 54 5.93 -0.85 -6.40
CA TRP A 54 7.04 -0.02 -5.94
C TRP A 54 8.40 -0.42 -6.52
N ASP A 55 8.63 -1.71 -6.77
CA ASP A 55 9.83 -2.18 -7.47
C ASP A 55 9.90 -1.58 -8.90
N GLU A 56 8.77 -1.56 -9.61
CA GLU A 56 8.73 -0.96 -10.94
C GLU A 56 8.79 0.57 -10.92
N ILE A 57 8.12 1.24 -9.96
CA ILE A 57 8.24 2.69 -9.74
C ILE A 57 9.70 3.06 -9.46
N GLY A 58 10.36 2.31 -8.58
CA GLY A 58 11.77 2.52 -8.25
C GLY A 58 12.67 2.40 -9.47
N LYS A 59 12.48 1.35 -10.26
CA LYS A 59 13.22 1.11 -11.49
C LYS A 59 13.05 2.26 -12.52
N ARG A 60 11.83 2.79 -12.71
CA ARG A 60 11.56 3.87 -13.66
C ARG A 60 12.16 5.20 -13.23
N ASN A 61 12.15 5.48 -11.95
CA ASN A 61 12.67 6.73 -11.40
C ASN A 61 14.16 6.66 -11.00
N GLY A 62 14.80 5.47 -11.08
CA GLY A 62 16.18 5.27 -10.62
C GLY A 62 16.32 5.35 -9.10
N TYR A 63 15.31 4.91 -8.35
CA TYR A 63 15.35 4.84 -6.90
C TYR A 63 15.85 3.49 -6.40
N LYS A 64 16.59 3.51 -5.30
CA LYS A 64 16.73 2.35 -4.43
C LYS A 64 15.54 2.31 -3.47
N VAL A 65 14.61 1.39 -3.69
CA VAL A 65 13.47 1.20 -2.78
C VAL A 65 13.92 0.40 -1.56
N GLU A 66 13.69 0.95 -0.37
CA GLU A 66 13.91 0.26 0.91
C GLU A 66 12.57 0.05 1.61
N TYR A 67 12.20 -1.21 1.85
CA TYR A 67 10.96 -1.54 2.54
C TYR A 67 11.15 -1.56 4.06
N VAL A 68 10.27 -0.86 4.76
CA VAL A 68 10.23 -0.80 6.23
C VAL A 68 8.93 -1.44 6.71
N THR A 69 9.02 -2.55 7.43
CA THR A 69 7.83 -3.23 7.96
C THR A 69 7.55 -2.81 9.41
N ALA A 70 6.27 -2.51 9.69
CA ALA A 70 5.78 -2.17 11.02
C ALA A 70 4.30 -2.56 11.16
N ASN A 71 3.74 -2.55 12.38
CA ASN A 71 2.29 -2.68 12.53
C ASN A 71 1.60 -1.53 11.81
N PHE A 72 0.43 -1.80 11.21
CA PHE A 72 -0.32 -0.80 10.45
C PHE A 72 -0.56 0.48 11.27
N SER A 73 -0.96 0.33 12.53
CA SER A 73 -1.20 1.44 13.47
C SER A 73 0.01 2.38 13.66
N GLY A 74 1.23 1.89 13.44
CA GLY A 74 2.47 2.66 13.57
C GLY A 74 2.94 3.35 12.29
N LEU A 75 2.43 2.96 11.11
CA LEU A 75 2.96 3.43 9.82
C LEU A 75 2.85 4.95 9.64
N PHE A 76 1.73 5.55 10.03
CA PHE A 76 1.55 7.00 9.92
C PHE A 76 2.53 7.77 10.82
N GLY A 77 2.81 7.27 12.02
CA GLY A 77 3.84 7.86 12.90
C GLY A 77 5.25 7.78 12.32
N LEU A 78 5.58 6.70 11.60
CA LEU A 78 6.85 6.59 10.86
C LEU A 78 6.92 7.58 9.71
N LEU A 79 5.82 7.78 8.98
CA LEU A 79 5.72 8.75 7.90
C LEU A 79 5.91 10.18 8.41
N GLU A 80 5.20 10.56 9.48
CA GLU A 80 5.27 11.90 10.07
C GLU A 80 6.64 12.24 10.64
N THR A 81 7.36 11.23 11.13
CA THR A 81 8.73 11.41 11.68
C THR A 81 9.82 11.29 10.62
N GLY A 82 9.47 11.11 9.34
CA GLY A 82 10.41 10.98 8.23
C GLY A 82 11.26 9.70 8.27
N ARG A 83 10.82 8.67 9.00
CA ARG A 83 11.48 7.35 9.01
C ARG A 83 11.14 6.54 7.77
N ILE A 84 10.01 6.84 7.13
CA ILE A 84 9.59 6.37 5.81
C ILE A 84 9.15 7.57 4.99
N ASP A 85 9.20 7.46 3.67
CA ASP A 85 8.82 8.51 2.72
C ASP A 85 7.35 8.40 2.31
N THR A 86 6.81 7.18 2.34
CA THR A 86 5.42 6.87 1.99
C THR A 86 4.95 5.60 2.68
N ILE A 87 3.63 5.38 2.66
CA ILE A 87 3.02 4.12 3.13
C ILE A 87 2.38 3.42 1.93
N SER A 88 2.73 2.14 1.75
CA SER A 88 2.12 1.26 0.76
C SER A 88 1.45 0.09 1.47
N ASN A 89 0.15 0.21 1.71
CA ASN A 89 -0.66 -0.74 2.48
C ASN A 89 -2.16 -0.51 2.27
N GLN A 90 -2.60 -0.34 1.01
CA GLN A 90 -3.99 -0.03 0.65
C GLN A 90 -4.53 1.18 1.44
N ILE A 91 -3.82 2.30 1.37
CA ILE A 91 -4.19 3.48 2.14
C ILE A 91 -5.36 4.20 1.48
N THR A 92 -6.54 4.09 2.08
CA THR A 92 -7.73 4.82 1.65
C THR A 92 -7.56 6.31 1.80
N MET A 93 -7.92 7.06 0.76
CA MET A 93 -7.88 8.53 0.68
C MET A 93 -9.08 9.15 1.42
N THR A 94 -9.16 9.00 2.74
CA THR A 94 -10.22 9.65 3.53
C THR A 94 -10.02 11.16 3.58
N ASP A 95 -11.09 11.94 3.81
CA ASP A 95 -10.99 13.39 3.89
C ASP A 95 -10.06 13.85 5.03
N ALA A 96 -10.09 13.15 6.16
CA ALA A 96 -9.17 13.41 7.27
C ALA A 96 -7.71 13.20 6.87
N ARG A 97 -7.41 12.15 6.08
CA ARG A 97 -6.06 11.89 5.59
C ARG A 97 -5.64 12.87 4.50
N LYS A 98 -6.54 13.21 3.56
CA LYS A 98 -6.29 14.23 2.52
C LYS A 98 -6.03 15.62 3.10
N ALA A 99 -6.63 15.95 4.23
CA ALA A 99 -6.35 17.20 4.93
C ALA A 99 -4.93 17.27 5.52
N LYS A 100 -4.27 16.12 5.74
CA LYS A 100 -2.97 16.02 6.41
C LYS A 100 -1.82 15.63 5.49
N TYR A 101 -2.08 14.83 4.47
CA TYR A 101 -1.07 14.26 3.58
C TYR A 101 -1.36 14.59 2.12
N LEU A 102 -0.30 14.67 1.32
CA LEU A 102 -0.40 14.58 -0.12
C LEU A 102 -0.64 13.12 -0.51
N PHE A 103 -1.41 12.89 -1.56
CA PHE A 103 -1.61 11.55 -2.09
C PHE A 103 -1.17 11.47 -3.55
N ALA A 104 -0.58 10.37 -3.96
CA ALA A 104 -0.45 10.04 -5.37
C ALA A 104 -1.84 9.85 -6.01
N ASP A 105 -1.89 9.69 -7.32
CA ASP A 105 -3.12 9.29 -8.00
C ASP A 105 -3.57 7.92 -7.50
N PRO A 106 -4.89 7.69 -7.33
CA PRO A 106 -5.39 6.41 -6.84
C PRO A 106 -5.03 5.28 -7.81
N TYR A 107 -4.51 4.17 -7.30
CA TYR A 107 -4.15 3.00 -8.12
C TYR A 107 -5.18 1.89 -8.08
N VAL A 108 -6.09 1.89 -7.09
CA VAL A 108 -7.21 0.94 -6.94
C VAL A 108 -8.42 1.67 -6.38
N VAL A 109 -9.59 1.36 -6.92
CA VAL A 109 -10.89 1.72 -6.33
C VAL A 109 -11.58 0.42 -5.92
N ASP A 110 -12.02 0.34 -4.67
CA ASP A 110 -12.60 -0.85 -4.06
C ASP A 110 -13.78 -0.48 -3.15
N GLY A 111 -14.23 -1.38 -2.31
CA GLY A 111 -15.32 -1.15 -1.37
C GLY A 111 -15.03 -1.66 0.05
N ALA A 112 -15.53 -0.94 1.05
CA ALA A 112 -15.54 -1.41 2.43
C ALA A 112 -16.55 -2.56 2.56
N GLN A 113 -16.07 -3.76 2.91
CA GLN A 113 -16.82 -5.00 2.87
C GLN A 113 -16.92 -5.65 4.24
N ILE A 114 -18.14 -6.02 4.61
CA ILE A 114 -18.40 -6.88 5.77
C ILE A 114 -18.13 -8.33 5.38
N THR A 115 -17.40 -9.03 6.21
CA THR A 115 -17.14 -10.47 6.07
C THR A 115 -17.55 -11.19 7.35
N VAL A 116 -18.24 -12.31 7.20
CA VAL A 116 -18.78 -13.10 8.30
C VAL A 116 -18.33 -14.55 8.20
N ARG A 117 -18.59 -15.33 9.24
CA ARG A 117 -18.41 -16.79 9.18
C ARG A 117 -19.38 -17.39 8.17
N LYS A 118 -18.91 -18.35 7.40
CA LYS A 118 -19.73 -19.08 6.40
C LYS A 118 -20.97 -19.68 7.05
N GLY A 119 -22.14 -19.42 6.42
CA GLY A 119 -23.45 -19.82 6.91
C GLY A 119 -24.09 -18.83 7.88
N ASN A 120 -23.47 -17.69 8.16
CA ASN A 120 -24.11 -16.60 8.89
C ASN A 120 -24.85 -15.68 7.90
N ASP A 121 -26.14 -15.87 7.76
CA ASP A 121 -27.00 -15.07 6.88
C ASP A 121 -27.78 -13.98 7.63
N SER A 122 -27.47 -13.77 8.92
CA SER A 122 -28.14 -12.77 9.76
C SER A 122 -27.59 -11.35 9.53
N ILE A 123 -26.40 -11.21 8.94
CA ILE A 123 -25.77 -9.94 8.61
C ILE A 123 -25.72 -9.80 7.09
N LYS A 124 -26.43 -8.81 6.54
CA LYS A 124 -26.53 -8.51 5.10
C LYS A 124 -26.09 -7.10 4.76
N GLY A 125 -25.81 -6.29 5.77
CA GLY A 125 -25.38 -4.91 5.60
C GLY A 125 -24.97 -4.28 6.93
N VAL A 126 -24.51 -3.04 6.86
CA VAL A 126 -23.99 -2.32 8.04
C VAL A 126 -25.05 -2.13 9.13
N ALA A 127 -26.33 -2.04 8.75
CA ALA A 127 -27.44 -1.89 9.70
C ALA A 127 -27.60 -3.12 10.62
N ASP A 128 -27.24 -4.31 10.15
CA ASP A 128 -27.37 -5.56 10.90
C ASP A 128 -26.23 -5.76 11.92
N LEU A 129 -25.27 -4.84 11.96
CA LEU A 129 -24.15 -4.89 12.91
C LEU A 129 -24.52 -4.41 14.32
N ALA A 130 -25.69 -3.80 14.52
CA ALA A 130 -26.15 -3.40 15.84
C ALA A 130 -26.24 -4.60 16.78
N GLY A 131 -25.60 -4.48 17.96
CA GLY A 131 -25.47 -5.57 18.95
C GLY A 131 -24.44 -6.64 18.62
N LYS A 132 -23.71 -6.51 17.49
CA LYS A 132 -22.69 -7.46 17.05
C LYS A 132 -21.29 -7.02 17.48
N THR A 133 -20.40 -7.99 17.58
CA THR A 133 -18.97 -7.76 17.74
C THR A 133 -18.29 -7.76 16.38
N VAL A 134 -17.69 -6.62 16.02
CA VAL A 134 -17.05 -6.41 14.71
C VAL A 134 -15.57 -6.15 14.89
N ALA A 135 -14.74 -6.99 14.27
CA ALA A 135 -13.30 -6.88 14.28
C ALA A 135 -12.80 -5.96 13.15
N VAL A 136 -11.87 -5.07 13.44
CA VAL A 136 -11.20 -4.20 12.46
C VAL A 136 -9.72 -4.02 12.81
N ASN A 137 -8.91 -3.65 11.84
CA ASN A 137 -7.53 -3.28 12.10
C ASN A 137 -7.46 -1.92 12.80
N LEU A 138 -6.64 -1.84 13.86
CA LEU A 138 -6.45 -0.64 14.66
C LEU A 138 -5.91 0.51 13.80
N GLY A 139 -6.58 1.67 13.85
CA GLY A 139 -6.23 2.87 13.09
C GLY A 139 -6.59 2.82 11.60
N SER A 140 -7.36 1.80 11.17
CA SER A 140 -7.83 1.71 9.79
C SER A 140 -8.98 2.69 9.51
N ASN A 141 -9.20 3.00 8.24
CA ASN A 141 -10.41 3.71 7.80
C ASN A 141 -11.68 2.91 8.09
N PHE A 142 -11.61 1.58 8.15
CA PHE A 142 -12.76 0.71 8.46
C PHE A 142 -13.19 0.87 9.91
N GLU A 143 -12.26 1.05 10.84
CA GLU A 143 -12.58 1.41 12.21
C GLU A 143 -13.31 2.76 12.25
N GLN A 144 -12.79 3.76 11.55
CA GLN A 144 -13.39 5.09 11.49
C GLN A 144 -14.79 5.05 10.87
N LEU A 145 -14.97 4.36 9.73
CA LEU A 145 -16.26 4.19 9.06
C LEU A 145 -17.32 3.58 9.99
N LEU A 146 -16.95 2.53 10.74
CA LEU A 146 -17.87 1.92 11.69
C LEU A 146 -18.22 2.87 12.84
N ARG A 147 -17.25 3.60 13.40
CA ARG A 147 -17.48 4.59 14.46
C ARG A 147 -18.34 5.77 13.97
N ASP A 148 -18.14 6.18 12.71
CA ASP A 148 -18.94 7.23 12.09
C ASP A 148 -20.38 6.80 11.80
N TYR A 149 -20.57 5.54 11.45
CA TYR A 149 -21.89 4.95 11.29
C TYR A 149 -22.60 4.76 12.63
N ASP A 150 -21.89 4.24 13.63
CA ASP A 150 -22.44 3.85 14.93
C ASP A 150 -22.35 4.97 15.97
N LYS A 151 -23.01 6.10 15.72
CA LYS A 151 -23.03 7.23 16.67
C LYS A 151 -23.68 6.88 18.01
N ASP A 152 -24.56 5.90 18.03
CA ASP A 152 -25.27 5.43 19.23
C ASP A 152 -24.48 4.40 20.05
N GLY A 153 -23.33 3.94 19.56
CA GLY A 153 -22.49 2.94 20.25
C GLY A 153 -23.13 1.55 20.36
N LYS A 154 -23.91 1.15 19.36
CA LYS A 154 -24.60 -0.16 19.35
C LYS A 154 -23.73 -1.29 18.84
N ILE A 155 -22.63 -1.00 18.12
CA ILE A 155 -21.70 -1.98 17.60
C ILE A 155 -20.54 -2.17 18.58
N ASN A 156 -20.24 -3.40 18.97
CA ASN A 156 -19.05 -3.70 19.76
C ASN A 156 -17.82 -3.78 18.84
N ILE A 157 -17.21 -2.65 18.56
CA ILE A 157 -16.02 -2.54 17.67
C ILE A 157 -14.78 -3.00 18.45
N LYS A 158 -14.15 -4.10 17.99
CA LYS A 158 -12.87 -4.59 18.50
C LYS A 158 -11.75 -4.33 17.52
N THR A 159 -10.67 -3.72 17.99
CA THR A 159 -9.50 -3.38 17.19
C THR A 159 -8.36 -4.36 17.43
N TYR A 160 -7.65 -4.72 16.36
CA TYR A 160 -6.55 -5.65 16.39
C TYR A 160 -5.41 -5.14 15.49
N ASP A 161 -4.19 -5.47 15.83
CA ASP A 161 -3.06 -5.26 14.91
C ASP A 161 -3.07 -6.27 13.75
N THR A 162 -3.58 -7.48 13.98
CA THR A 162 -3.65 -8.58 12.99
C THR A 162 -4.69 -9.63 13.37
N GLY A 163 -5.05 -10.50 12.42
CA GLY A 163 -5.80 -11.74 12.71
C GLY A 163 -7.31 -11.58 12.85
N ILE A 164 -7.87 -10.48 12.38
CA ILE A 164 -9.33 -10.22 12.42
C ILE A 164 -10.12 -11.34 11.74
N GLU A 165 -9.57 -11.92 10.68
CA GLU A 165 -10.17 -13.02 9.92
C GLU A 165 -10.26 -14.32 10.72
N HIS A 166 -9.24 -14.61 11.53
CA HIS A 166 -9.23 -15.78 12.40
C HIS A 166 -10.22 -15.64 13.55
N ASP A 167 -10.37 -14.42 14.07
CA ASP A 167 -11.31 -14.14 15.16
C ASP A 167 -12.76 -14.41 14.73
N VAL A 168 -13.12 -14.04 13.49
CA VAL A 168 -14.44 -14.32 12.91
C VAL A 168 -14.58 -15.79 12.53
N ALA A 169 -13.56 -16.38 11.91
CA ALA A 169 -13.61 -17.82 11.55
C ALA A 169 -13.81 -18.72 12.77
N LEU A 170 -13.23 -18.34 13.93
CA LEU A 170 -13.38 -19.05 15.21
C LEU A 170 -14.67 -18.66 15.98
N GLY A 171 -15.46 -17.71 15.49
CA GLY A 171 -16.70 -17.25 16.12
C GLY A 171 -16.50 -16.38 17.37
N ARG A 172 -15.33 -15.76 17.53
CA ARG A 172 -15.03 -14.83 18.63
C ARG A 172 -15.51 -13.40 18.35
N SER A 173 -15.66 -13.08 17.06
CA SER A 173 -16.32 -11.89 16.55
C SER A 173 -17.37 -12.32 15.52
N ASP A 174 -18.46 -11.55 15.38
CA ASP A 174 -19.55 -11.84 14.47
C ASP A 174 -19.18 -11.52 13.01
N ALA A 175 -18.40 -10.47 12.81
CA ALA A 175 -17.95 -9.98 11.51
C ALA A 175 -16.58 -9.29 11.60
N PHE A 176 -15.93 -9.12 10.46
CA PHE A 176 -14.87 -8.13 10.30
C PHE A 176 -15.13 -7.25 9.08
N VAL A 177 -14.47 -6.09 9.03
CA VAL A 177 -14.54 -5.16 7.89
C VAL A 177 -13.14 -4.89 7.36
N MET A 178 -12.99 -5.05 6.05
CA MET A 178 -11.81 -4.69 5.27
C MET A 178 -12.21 -4.39 3.82
N ASP A 179 -11.24 -4.13 2.94
CA ASP A 179 -11.56 -4.00 1.53
C ASP A 179 -11.98 -5.33 0.89
N ARG A 180 -12.90 -5.23 -0.08
CA ARG A 180 -13.53 -6.39 -0.73
C ARG A 180 -12.51 -7.27 -1.43
N LEU A 181 -11.53 -6.68 -2.11
CA LEU A 181 -10.50 -7.43 -2.84
C LEU A 181 -9.66 -8.28 -1.90
N SER A 182 -9.18 -7.72 -0.78
CA SER A 182 -8.45 -8.48 0.24
C SER A 182 -9.30 -9.58 0.84
N ALA A 183 -10.56 -9.28 1.18
CA ALA A 183 -11.47 -10.26 1.75
C ALA A 183 -11.72 -11.44 0.81
N LEU A 184 -11.97 -11.19 -0.48
CA LEU A 184 -12.15 -12.22 -1.50
C LEU A 184 -10.90 -13.11 -1.66
N GLU A 185 -9.73 -12.51 -1.81
CA GLU A 185 -8.50 -13.26 -2.00
C GLU A 185 -8.11 -14.04 -0.73
N LEU A 186 -8.36 -13.48 0.46
CA LEU A 186 -8.16 -14.16 1.73
C LEU A 186 -9.05 -15.41 1.81
N ILE A 187 -10.35 -15.30 1.55
CA ILE A 187 -11.28 -16.44 1.55
C ILE A 187 -10.82 -17.53 0.57
N LYS A 188 -10.47 -17.12 -0.65
CA LYS A 188 -10.03 -18.02 -1.72
C LYS A 188 -8.73 -18.77 -1.39
N LYS A 189 -7.79 -18.09 -0.76
CA LYS A 189 -6.43 -18.64 -0.51
C LYS A 189 -6.29 -19.39 0.81
N THR A 190 -7.02 -18.99 1.84
CA THR A 190 -6.86 -19.59 3.17
C THR A 190 -7.78 -20.77 3.42
N GLY A 191 -8.91 -20.86 2.69
CA GLY A 191 -9.94 -21.85 2.96
C GLY A 191 -10.65 -21.67 4.30
N LEU A 192 -10.45 -20.52 4.97
CA LEU A 192 -11.18 -20.21 6.21
C LEU A 192 -12.68 -20.23 5.94
N PRO A 193 -13.50 -20.67 6.90
CA PRO A 193 -14.96 -20.74 6.75
C PRO A 193 -15.59 -19.33 6.83
N LEU A 194 -15.29 -18.49 5.85
CA LEU A 194 -15.72 -17.10 5.74
C LEU A 194 -16.53 -16.89 4.47
N GLN A 195 -17.38 -15.86 4.47
CA GLN A 195 -18.14 -15.38 3.31
C GLN A 195 -18.33 -13.86 3.40
N LEU A 196 -18.47 -13.20 2.26
CA LEU A 196 -18.88 -11.80 2.22
C LEU A 196 -20.34 -11.68 2.65
N ALA A 197 -20.67 -10.60 3.35
CA ALA A 197 -22.04 -10.28 3.78
C ALA A 197 -22.52 -9.01 3.06
N GLY A 198 -23.50 -9.19 2.17
CA GLY A 198 -24.06 -8.11 1.37
C GLY A 198 -23.07 -7.49 0.38
N GLU A 199 -23.44 -6.32 -0.14
CA GLU A 199 -22.56 -5.50 -0.99
C GLU A 199 -21.65 -4.60 -0.15
N PRO A 200 -20.56 -4.07 -0.73
CA PRO A 200 -19.77 -3.05 -0.07
C PRO A 200 -20.64 -1.84 0.33
N PHE A 201 -20.45 -1.35 1.54
CA PHE A 201 -21.26 -0.25 2.07
C PHE A 201 -20.63 1.14 1.90
N GLU A 202 -19.39 1.21 1.44
CA GLU A 202 -18.68 2.44 1.13
C GLU A 202 -17.68 2.20 -0.01
N THR A 203 -17.60 3.14 -0.97
CA THR A 203 -16.57 3.11 -2.02
C THR A 203 -15.29 3.74 -1.49
N ILE A 204 -14.17 3.09 -1.68
CA ILE A 204 -12.85 3.54 -1.22
C ILE A 204 -11.87 3.63 -2.38
N ALA A 205 -11.11 4.74 -2.44
CA ALA A 205 -10.00 4.91 -3.36
C ALA A 205 -8.68 4.83 -2.57
N ASN A 206 -7.75 4.02 -3.06
CA ASN A 206 -6.48 3.75 -2.39
C ASN A 206 -5.32 4.38 -3.17
N ALA A 207 -4.45 5.07 -2.45
CA ALA A 207 -3.28 5.74 -2.99
C ALA A 207 -2.16 5.85 -1.94
N TRP A 208 -0.96 6.17 -2.38
CA TRP A 208 0.21 6.33 -1.51
C TRP A 208 0.27 7.74 -0.92
N PRO A 209 0.27 7.90 0.42
CA PRO A 209 0.38 9.18 1.10
C PRO A 209 1.85 9.63 1.24
N PHE A 210 2.07 10.94 1.16
CA PHE A 210 3.35 11.60 1.42
C PHE A 210 3.16 12.76 2.40
N VAL A 211 4.19 13.09 3.17
CA VAL A 211 4.16 14.30 4.00
C VAL A 211 4.14 15.53 3.08
N ASN A 212 3.35 16.54 3.43
CA ASN A 212 3.29 17.79 2.68
C ASN A 212 4.51 18.66 2.97
N ASN A 213 5.64 18.31 2.36
CA ASN A 213 6.90 19.03 2.38
C ASN A 213 7.59 18.93 0.99
N GLU A 214 8.72 19.58 0.81
CA GLU A 214 9.45 19.61 -0.46
C GLU A 214 9.74 18.19 -1.01
N ARG A 215 10.22 17.28 -0.16
CA ARG A 215 10.50 15.89 -0.55
C ARG A 215 9.21 15.14 -0.94
N GLY A 216 8.16 15.30 -0.16
CA GLY A 216 6.88 14.64 -0.43
C GLY A 216 6.23 15.14 -1.73
N VAL A 217 6.29 16.44 -2.02
CA VAL A 217 5.81 17.02 -3.28
C VAL A 217 6.59 16.46 -4.47
N LYS A 218 7.94 16.40 -4.37
CA LYS A 218 8.80 15.81 -5.39
C LYS A 218 8.42 14.35 -5.65
N LEU A 219 8.41 13.52 -4.61
CA LEU A 219 8.14 12.10 -4.72
C LEU A 219 6.73 11.83 -5.27
N GLN A 220 5.71 12.56 -4.81
CA GLN A 220 4.35 12.45 -5.34
C GLN A 220 4.31 12.67 -6.86
N GLY A 221 4.95 13.73 -7.35
CA GLY A 221 5.00 14.05 -8.78
C GLY A 221 5.70 12.97 -9.61
N GLU A 222 6.84 12.47 -9.13
CA GLU A 222 7.61 11.42 -9.79
C GLU A 222 6.87 10.07 -9.77
N VAL A 223 6.22 9.73 -8.66
CA VAL A 223 5.39 8.51 -8.54
C VAL A 223 4.17 8.58 -9.46
N ASN A 224 3.48 9.73 -9.52
CA ASN A 224 2.34 9.90 -10.43
C ASN A 224 2.75 9.76 -11.89
N LYS A 225 3.91 10.33 -12.28
CA LYS A 225 4.46 10.17 -13.63
C LYS A 225 4.73 8.70 -13.93
N ALA A 226 5.44 7.98 -13.05
CA ALA A 226 5.72 6.56 -13.23
C ALA A 226 4.43 5.73 -13.31
N LEU A 227 3.44 6.00 -12.44
CA LEU A 227 2.15 5.32 -12.46
C LEU A 227 1.38 5.55 -13.78
N ALA A 228 1.40 6.78 -14.31
CA ALA A 228 0.79 7.08 -15.60
C ALA A 228 1.47 6.33 -16.76
N GLU A 229 2.81 6.26 -16.77
CA GLU A 229 3.58 5.49 -17.75
C GLU A 229 3.28 3.98 -17.64
N MET A 230 3.23 3.43 -16.41
CA MET A 230 2.90 2.03 -16.15
C MET A 230 1.47 1.67 -16.58
N ARG A 231 0.54 2.60 -16.48
CA ARG A 231 -0.82 2.42 -17.03
C ARG A 231 -0.82 2.44 -18.55
N ALA A 232 -0.11 3.37 -19.15
CA ALA A 232 -0.07 3.54 -20.61
C ALA A 232 0.56 2.34 -21.32
N ASP A 233 1.57 1.68 -20.75
CA ASP A 233 2.24 0.52 -21.33
C ASP A 233 1.71 -0.84 -20.84
N GLY A 234 0.67 -0.85 -19.99
CA GLY A 234 0.02 -2.05 -19.48
C GLY A 234 0.72 -2.75 -18.31
N THR A 235 1.78 -2.17 -17.75
CA THR A 235 2.52 -2.76 -16.63
C THR A 235 1.65 -2.90 -15.39
N VAL A 236 0.82 -1.90 -15.07
CA VAL A 236 -0.13 -1.95 -13.94
C VAL A 236 -1.10 -3.12 -14.12
N GLU A 237 -1.67 -3.30 -15.32
CA GLU A 237 -2.57 -4.40 -15.64
C GLU A 237 -1.87 -5.77 -15.44
N GLN A 238 -0.63 -5.91 -15.93
CA GLN A 238 0.14 -7.15 -15.78
C GLN A 238 0.41 -7.50 -14.31
N ILE A 239 0.79 -6.52 -13.50
CA ILE A 239 0.99 -6.70 -12.04
C ILE A 239 -0.34 -7.09 -11.38
N SER A 240 -1.43 -6.43 -11.76
CA SER A 240 -2.78 -6.74 -11.26
C SER A 240 -3.19 -8.18 -11.59
N ILE A 241 -3.05 -8.60 -12.84
CA ILE A 241 -3.38 -9.97 -13.27
C ILE A 241 -2.51 -11.01 -12.55
N LYS A 242 -1.24 -10.72 -12.31
CA LYS A 242 -0.34 -11.61 -11.55
C LYS A 242 -0.89 -11.94 -10.16
N TRP A 243 -1.45 -10.96 -9.45
CA TRP A 243 -1.87 -11.12 -8.05
C TRP A 243 -3.34 -11.48 -7.89
N PHE A 244 -4.21 -10.98 -8.76
CA PHE A 244 -5.67 -11.12 -8.64
C PHE A 244 -6.29 -11.99 -9.75
N GLY A 245 -5.55 -12.29 -10.80
CA GLY A 245 -6.09 -12.98 -11.97
C GLY A 245 -6.99 -12.10 -12.85
N ALA A 246 -7.13 -10.83 -12.51
CA ALA A 246 -7.90 -9.81 -13.23
C ALA A 246 -7.28 -8.43 -13.04
N ASP A 247 -7.66 -7.46 -13.88
CA ASP A 247 -7.28 -6.07 -13.67
C ASP A 247 -8.24 -5.39 -12.69
N ILE A 248 -7.72 -5.09 -11.49
CA ILE A 248 -8.43 -4.39 -10.40
C ILE A 248 -8.17 -2.87 -10.39
N THR A 249 -7.48 -2.34 -11.39
CA THR A 249 -6.97 -0.96 -11.41
C THR A 249 -7.73 -0.04 -12.37
N LYS A 250 -8.78 -0.58 -13.00
CA LYS A 250 -9.71 0.12 -13.92
C LYS A 250 -10.85 0.79 -13.19
#